data_8e19b11d6d37a71e2969c51ed87f6415
#
_entry.id   8e19b11d6d37a71e2969c51ed87f6415
#
_cell.length_a   1.000
_cell.length_b   1.000
_cell.length_c   1.000
_cell.angle_alpha   90.00
_cell.angle_beta   90.00
_cell.angle_gamma   90.00
#
_symmetry.space_group_name_H-M   'P 1'
#
loop_
_entity.id
_entity.type
_entity.pdbx_description
1 polymer ?
#
loop_
_entity_poly.entity_id
_entity_poly.type
_entity_poly.pdbx_seq_one_letter_code
_entity_poly.pdbx_strand_id
1 'polypeptide(L)'
;MRNYLLLFMAAGTLMLSSCTKKEQKSTAGTTETPPAASANAEGTNNLKLEFSGTDKFMIKNPKFKVSLYGADERLADAPATLIAEQEFEQKSVPFTIDLEVPKDAESKITPKPAGPVKYYIAVTWDSDGNGKPGEKGDIFIDHDKQFPNVKLNGETQKVYLKVLK
;
A
#
# COMPACT_ATOMS: atom_id res chain seq x y z
N MET A 1 -23.86 -40.36 22.53
CA MET A 1 -25.20 -40.39 21.98
C MET A 1 -25.31 -39.18 21.06
N ARG A 2 -25.48 -39.24 19.86
CA ARG A 2 -25.98 -40.03 18.77
C ARG A 2 -25.55 -39.37 17.45
N ASN A 3 -24.96 -40.22 16.62
CA ASN A 3 -24.62 -39.99 15.20
C ASN A 3 -25.78 -39.42 14.40
N TYR A 4 -25.48 -38.56 13.42
CA TYR A 4 -26.16 -38.57 12.14
C TYR A 4 -25.17 -38.34 11.00
N LEU A 5 -24.94 -39.41 10.33
CA LEU A 5 -24.28 -39.54 9.01
C LEU A 5 -25.36 -39.26 7.97
N LEU A 6 -25.12 -38.37 7.01
CA LEU A 6 -25.85 -38.32 5.76
C LEU A 6 -24.92 -38.08 4.59
N LEU A 7 -24.68 -39.14 3.88
CA LEU A 7 -24.14 -39.24 2.53
C LEU A 7 -25.14 -38.66 1.52
N PHE A 8 -24.74 -37.81 0.61
CA PHE A 8 -25.35 -37.67 -0.69
C PHE A 8 -24.30 -37.66 -1.80
N MET A 9 -24.27 -38.79 -2.53
CA MET A 9 -23.70 -38.91 -3.88
C MET A 9 -24.68 -38.33 -4.89
N ALA A 10 -24.22 -37.57 -5.84
CA ALA A 10 -24.81 -37.48 -7.17
C ALA A 10 -23.76 -37.12 -8.21
N ALA A 11 -23.66 -38.00 -9.16
CA ALA A 11 -22.75 -38.02 -10.31
C ALA A 11 -23.30 -37.23 -11.52
N GLY A 12 -22.41 -36.92 -12.47
CA GLY A 12 -22.76 -36.59 -13.87
C GLY A 12 -22.46 -35.12 -14.21
N THR A 13 -21.82 -34.74 -15.28
CA THR A 13 -21.56 -35.31 -16.60
C THR A 13 -20.43 -34.58 -17.28
N LEU A 14 -19.59 -35.31 -18.00
CA LEU A 14 -18.58 -34.84 -18.93
C LEU A 14 -19.21 -34.14 -20.15
N MET A 15 -18.69 -32.97 -20.55
CA MET A 15 -18.76 -32.49 -21.93
C MET A 15 -17.37 -32.16 -22.42
N LEU A 16 -16.88 -33.01 -23.30
CA LEU A 16 -15.71 -32.83 -24.18
C LEU A 16 -16.16 -32.02 -25.40
N SER A 17 -15.42 -31.00 -25.74
CA SER A 17 -15.40 -30.37 -27.06
C SER A 17 -14.04 -29.71 -27.24
N SER A 18 -13.08 -30.34 -27.80
CA SER A 18 -12.59 -30.53 -29.17
C SER A 18 -12.02 -29.27 -29.84
N CYS A 19 -10.66 -29.26 -29.89
CA CYS A 19 -9.74 -28.85 -30.96
C CYS A 19 -9.95 -27.57 -31.75
N THR A 20 -8.94 -26.68 -31.75
CA THR A 20 -8.15 -26.54 -32.97
C THR A 20 -6.75 -25.97 -32.68
N LYS A 21 -5.75 -26.69 -33.14
CA LYS A 21 -4.31 -26.45 -33.14
C LYS A 21 -3.97 -25.41 -34.21
N LYS A 22 -3.24 -24.35 -33.84
CA LYS A 22 -2.30 -23.65 -34.75
C LYS A 22 -1.05 -23.28 -34.00
N GLU A 23 0.03 -23.98 -34.34
CA GLU A 23 1.40 -23.58 -34.03
C GLU A 23 1.74 -22.28 -34.70
N GLN A 24 2.28 -21.34 -33.92
CA GLN A 24 3.23 -20.38 -34.47
C GLN A 24 4.29 -20.05 -33.40
N LYS A 25 5.49 -20.49 -33.75
CA LYS A 25 6.78 -20.26 -33.12
C LYS A 25 7.10 -18.77 -33.15
N SER A 26 7.44 -18.16 -32.01
CA SER A 26 8.50 -17.15 -31.96
C SER A 26 8.82 -16.66 -30.57
N THR A 27 10.06 -16.80 -30.17
CA THR A 27 10.97 -15.91 -29.45
C THR A 27 10.62 -15.44 -28.05
N ALA A 28 11.48 -15.84 -27.11
CA ALA A 28 11.61 -15.35 -25.75
C ALA A 28 11.67 -13.82 -25.69
N GLY A 29 10.76 -13.25 -24.94
CA GLY A 29 10.83 -11.91 -24.40
C GLY A 29 10.26 -11.99 -23.01
N THR A 30 11.14 -11.98 -22.00
CA THR A 30 10.77 -11.85 -20.59
C THR A 30 10.20 -10.45 -20.42
N THR A 31 8.89 -10.33 -20.51
CA THR A 31 8.19 -9.12 -20.07
C THR A 31 7.81 -9.35 -18.62
N GLU A 32 8.55 -8.75 -17.72
CA GLU A 32 8.10 -8.57 -16.34
C GLU A 32 6.78 -7.78 -16.40
N THR A 33 5.69 -8.43 -16.04
CA THR A 33 4.39 -7.80 -15.87
C THR A 33 4.51 -6.86 -14.67
N PRO A 34 4.27 -5.54 -14.83
CA PRO A 34 4.15 -4.64 -13.68
C PRO A 34 2.99 -5.14 -12.79
N PRO A 35 3.08 -5.01 -11.46
CA PRO A 35 1.97 -5.34 -10.59
C PRO A 35 0.73 -4.55 -11.02
N ALA A 36 -0.38 -5.26 -11.14
CA ALA A 36 -1.65 -4.75 -11.61
C ALA A 36 -1.99 -3.42 -10.91
N ALA A 37 -2.13 -2.37 -11.72
CA ALA A 37 -2.74 -1.13 -11.25
C ALA A 37 -4.14 -1.47 -10.73
N SER A 38 -4.36 -1.27 -9.44
CA SER A 38 -5.67 -1.41 -8.83
C SER A 38 -6.61 -0.45 -9.54
N ALA A 39 -7.68 -0.97 -10.13
CA ALA A 39 -8.71 -0.16 -10.75
C ALA A 39 -9.31 0.76 -9.68
N ASN A 40 -9.29 2.07 -9.92
CA ASN A 40 -9.88 3.04 -9.01
C ASN A 40 -11.33 2.67 -8.69
N ALA A 41 -11.61 2.35 -7.45
CA ALA A 41 -12.97 2.25 -6.96
C ALA A 41 -13.65 3.63 -7.11
N GLU A 42 -14.90 3.66 -7.58
CA GLU A 42 -15.67 4.89 -7.67
C GLU A 42 -15.68 5.58 -6.30
N GLY A 43 -15.16 6.82 -6.24
CA GLY A 43 -15.12 7.60 -4.99
C GLY A 43 -13.75 7.71 -4.31
N THR A 44 -12.67 7.27 -4.95
CA THR A 44 -11.29 7.45 -4.45
C THR A 44 -10.45 8.36 -5.34
N ASN A 45 -9.42 8.96 -4.77
CA ASN A 45 -8.31 9.61 -5.45
C ASN A 45 -7.04 8.79 -5.22
N ASN A 46 -6.07 8.87 -6.13
CA ASN A 46 -4.78 8.23 -5.90
C ASN A 46 -3.77 9.25 -5.41
N LEU A 47 -3.14 8.95 -4.27
CA LEU A 47 -1.95 9.65 -3.79
C LEU A 47 -0.72 8.86 -4.23
N LYS A 48 0.03 9.41 -5.20
CA LYS A 48 1.28 8.83 -5.69
C LYS A 48 2.43 9.15 -4.77
N LEU A 49 3.13 8.13 -4.27
CA LEU A 49 4.26 8.27 -3.37
C LEU A 49 5.49 7.59 -3.97
N GLU A 50 6.56 8.37 -4.17
CA GLU A 50 7.88 7.89 -4.59
C GLU A 50 8.79 7.82 -3.36
N PHE A 51 9.15 6.61 -2.97
CA PHE A 51 10.05 6.34 -1.87
C PHE A 51 11.49 6.20 -2.35
N SER A 52 12.41 6.93 -1.71
CA SER A 52 13.83 6.90 -2.04
C SER A 52 14.69 7.08 -0.80
N GLY A 53 15.96 6.71 -0.89
CA GLY A 53 16.92 6.90 0.20
C GLY A 53 18.33 6.60 -0.25
N THR A 54 19.30 6.95 0.59
CA THR A 54 20.75 6.78 0.30
C THR A 54 21.40 5.66 1.11
N ASP A 55 20.68 5.13 2.12
CA ASP A 55 21.19 4.05 2.94
C ASP A 55 21.24 2.72 2.16
N LYS A 56 22.02 1.77 2.64
CA LYS A 56 21.98 0.40 2.13
C LYS A 56 20.80 -0.33 2.77
N PHE A 57 19.71 -0.42 2.02
CA PHE A 57 18.51 -1.09 2.49
C PHE A 57 18.64 -2.62 2.35
N MET A 58 18.32 -3.35 3.43
CA MET A 58 18.18 -4.79 3.45
C MET A 58 16.74 -5.13 3.83
N ILE A 59 15.97 -5.70 2.89
CA ILE A 59 14.56 -6.03 3.08
C ILE A 59 14.42 -7.54 3.17
N LYS A 60 14.14 -8.06 4.38
CA LYS A 60 13.82 -9.47 4.61
C LYS A 60 12.31 -9.71 4.57
N ASN A 61 11.54 -8.77 5.13
CA ASN A 61 10.09 -8.78 5.05
C ASN A 61 9.63 -7.67 4.10
N PRO A 62 9.06 -8.03 2.92
CA PRO A 62 8.66 -7.06 1.91
C PRO A 62 7.37 -6.30 2.26
N LYS A 63 6.59 -6.78 3.25
CA LYS A 63 5.29 -6.20 3.61
C LYS A 63 5.44 -4.99 4.51
N PHE A 64 4.75 -3.92 4.15
CA PHE A 64 4.70 -2.70 4.95
C PHE A 64 3.36 -2.01 4.79
N LYS A 65 3.07 -1.11 5.72
CA LYS A 65 1.83 -0.37 5.77
C LYS A 65 2.11 1.12 5.61
N VAL A 66 1.29 1.79 4.81
CA VAL A 66 1.28 3.24 4.66
C VAL A 66 -0.05 3.77 5.15
N SER A 67 0.02 4.73 6.06
CA SER A 67 -1.14 5.39 6.66
C SER A 67 -1.12 6.87 6.32
N LEU A 68 -2.26 7.42 5.84
CA LEU A 68 -2.47 8.83 5.60
C LEU A 68 -3.24 9.44 6.74
N TYR A 69 -2.71 10.51 7.30
CA TYR A 69 -3.35 11.28 8.37
C TYR A 69 -3.71 12.69 7.88
N GLY A 70 -4.80 13.24 8.43
CA GLY A 70 -5.24 14.61 8.22
C GLY A 70 -5.48 15.34 9.54
N ALA A 71 -5.17 16.64 9.57
CA ALA A 71 -5.42 17.51 10.73
C ALA A 71 -5.68 18.94 10.30
N ASP A 72 -6.37 19.74 11.14
CA ASP A 72 -6.43 21.20 10.99
C ASP A 72 -5.03 21.77 11.26
N GLU A 73 -4.46 22.49 10.29
CA GLU A 73 -3.11 23.05 10.37
C GLU A 73 -2.93 24.02 11.54
N ARG A 74 -4.01 24.66 11.98
CA ARG A 74 -3.99 25.65 13.06
C ARG A 74 -4.06 25.05 14.47
N LEU A 75 -4.42 23.78 14.56
CA LEU A 75 -4.55 23.07 15.85
C LEU A 75 -3.28 22.26 16.13
N ALA A 76 -2.35 22.86 16.86
CA ALA A 76 -1.05 22.22 17.13
C ALA A 76 -1.18 20.93 17.97
N ASP A 77 -2.14 20.89 18.89
CA ASP A 77 -2.29 19.79 19.87
C ASP A 77 -3.48 18.87 19.56
N ALA A 78 -4.17 19.07 18.43
CA ALA A 78 -5.24 18.16 18.04
C ALA A 78 -4.66 16.85 17.48
N PRO A 79 -5.21 15.68 17.90
CA PRO A 79 -4.81 14.41 17.30
C PRO A 79 -5.16 14.40 15.81
N ALA A 80 -4.23 13.92 15.00
CA ALA A 80 -4.51 13.73 13.59
C ALA A 80 -5.44 12.53 13.37
N THR A 81 -6.33 12.66 12.41
CA THR A 81 -7.29 11.61 12.04
C THR A 81 -6.69 10.70 10.97
N LEU A 82 -6.77 9.39 11.16
CA LEU A 82 -6.45 8.40 10.13
C LEU A 82 -7.50 8.49 9.00
N ILE A 83 -7.05 8.79 7.78
CA ILE A 83 -7.90 8.96 6.60
C ILE A 83 -7.93 7.69 5.74
N ALA A 84 -6.77 7.11 5.50
CA ALA A 84 -6.59 5.91 4.70
C ALA A 84 -5.39 5.11 5.21
N GLU A 85 -5.45 3.80 5.06
CA GLU A 85 -4.37 2.89 5.40
C GLU A 85 -4.39 1.72 4.42
N GLN A 86 -3.21 1.35 3.89
CA GLN A 86 -3.09 0.25 2.95
C GLN A 86 -1.76 -0.48 3.13
N GLU A 87 -1.78 -1.80 2.96
CA GLU A 87 -0.60 -2.66 2.96
C GLU A 87 -0.04 -2.80 1.55
N PHE A 88 1.28 -2.76 1.44
CA PHE A 88 2.04 -2.90 0.21
C PHE A 88 3.16 -3.91 0.37
N GLU A 89 3.70 -4.40 -0.75
CA GLU A 89 4.88 -5.26 -0.77
C GLU A 89 5.96 -4.64 -1.66
N GLN A 90 7.18 -4.47 -1.09
CA GLN A 90 8.34 -4.00 -1.84
C GLN A 90 9.61 -4.74 -1.42
N LYS A 91 10.46 -5.05 -2.41
CA LYS A 91 11.71 -5.80 -2.20
C LYS A 91 12.96 -4.95 -2.37
N SER A 92 12.82 -3.72 -2.81
CA SER A 92 13.93 -2.79 -3.02
C SER A 92 13.49 -1.34 -2.87
N VAL A 93 14.45 -0.47 -2.58
CA VAL A 93 14.34 1.00 -2.63
C VAL A 93 15.26 1.46 -3.75
N PRO A 94 14.85 2.39 -4.65
CA PRO A 94 13.60 3.16 -4.64
C PRO A 94 12.40 2.40 -5.22
N PHE A 95 11.17 2.89 -4.90
CA PHE A 95 9.92 2.37 -5.43
C PHE A 95 8.81 3.43 -5.41
N THR A 96 7.72 3.16 -6.12
CA THR A 96 6.52 4.01 -6.14
C THR A 96 5.30 3.19 -5.79
N ILE A 97 4.35 3.80 -5.05
CA ILE A 97 3.04 3.23 -4.77
C ILE A 97 1.94 4.24 -5.07
N ASP A 98 0.73 3.73 -5.27
CA ASP A 98 -0.50 4.51 -5.33
C ASP A 98 -1.36 4.15 -4.12
N LEU A 99 -1.52 5.09 -3.18
CA LEU A 99 -2.38 4.94 -2.02
C LEU A 99 -3.78 5.46 -2.38
N GLU A 100 -4.79 4.62 -2.21
CA GLU A 100 -6.19 5.00 -2.43
C GLU A 100 -6.67 5.91 -1.30
N VAL A 101 -7.14 7.11 -1.65
CA VAL A 101 -7.62 8.13 -0.71
C VAL A 101 -9.08 8.42 -1.01
N PRO A 102 -9.99 8.37 -0.01
CA PRO A 102 -11.38 8.76 -0.19
C PRO A 102 -11.51 10.20 -0.71
N LYS A 103 -12.43 10.45 -1.64
CA LYS A 103 -12.68 11.82 -2.16
C LYS A 103 -13.14 12.80 -1.07
N ASP A 104 -13.79 12.27 -0.05
CA ASP A 104 -14.27 13.01 1.11
C ASP A 104 -13.26 13.06 2.28
N ALA A 105 -11.96 12.88 1.99
CA ALA A 105 -10.89 12.82 2.98
C ALA A 105 -10.95 13.92 4.04
N GLU A 106 -11.19 15.17 3.62
CA GLU A 106 -11.27 16.31 4.52
C GLU A 106 -12.45 16.20 5.50
N SER A 107 -13.60 15.68 5.04
CA SER A 107 -14.80 15.53 5.86
C SER A 107 -14.65 14.50 6.98
N LYS A 108 -13.68 13.60 6.86
CA LYS A 108 -13.37 12.56 7.87
C LYS A 108 -12.57 13.09 9.05
N ILE A 109 -11.95 14.26 8.91
CA ILE A 109 -11.09 14.82 9.96
C ILE A 109 -11.90 15.20 11.19
N THR A 110 -11.45 14.74 12.36
CA THR A 110 -12.10 15.01 13.64
C THR A 110 -11.07 15.55 14.65
N PRO A 111 -11.31 16.71 15.29
CA PRO A 111 -12.49 17.57 15.11
C PRO A 111 -12.56 18.17 13.71
N LYS A 112 -13.77 18.55 13.28
CA LYS A 112 -13.97 19.14 11.95
C LYS A 112 -13.06 20.36 11.76
N PRO A 113 -12.27 20.40 10.69
CA PRO A 113 -11.37 21.51 10.45
C PRO A 113 -12.13 22.83 10.31
N ALA A 114 -11.62 23.87 10.92
CA ALA A 114 -12.12 25.24 10.78
C ALA A 114 -11.16 26.11 9.93
N GLY A 115 -10.07 25.53 9.43
CA GLY A 115 -9.04 26.18 8.62
C GLY A 115 -8.40 25.23 7.61
N PRO A 116 -7.23 25.61 7.09
CA PRO A 116 -6.48 24.78 6.17
C PRO A 116 -6.17 23.40 6.77
N VAL A 117 -6.25 22.36 5.94
CA VAL A 117 -5.94 20.99 6.32
C VAL A 117 -4.52 20.64 5.86
N LYS A 118 -3.77 20.02 6.75
CA LYS A 118 -2.49 19.37 6.41
C LYS A 118 -2.68 17.85 6.38
N TYR A 119 -2.03 17.21 5.40
CA TYR A 119 -1.94 15.77 5.33
C TYR A 119 -0.49 15.34 5.46
N TYR A 120 -0.27 14.19 6.10
CA TYR A 120 1.03 13.55 6.17
C TYR A 120 0.88 12.04 6.20
N ILE A 121 1.96 11.35 5.82
CA ILE A 121 2.00 9.89 5.84
C ILE A 121 2.86 9.37 6.99
N ALA A 122 2.53 8.14 7.42
CA ALA A 122 3.38 7.31 8.25
C ALA A 122 3.61 5.96 7.55
N VAL A 123 4.76 5.36 7.83
CA VAL A 123 5.14 4.03 7.35
C VAL A 123 5.41 3.15 8.55
N THR A 124 4.79 1.96 8.56
CA THR A 124 5.07 0.90 9.52
C THR A 124 5.66 -0.28 8.76
N TRP A 125 6.94 -0.57 9.00
CA TRP A 125 7.68 -1.61 8.30
C TRP A 125 8.60 -2.38 9.25
N ASP A 126 8.32 -3.65 9.47
CA ASP A 126 9.24 -4.61 10.07
C ASP A 126 10.12 -5.18 8.94
N SER A 127 11.03 -4.35 8.43
CA SER A 127 11.78 -4.67 7.22
C SER A 127 12.88 -5.72 7.42
N ASP A 128 13.38 -5.84 8.64
CA ASP A 128 14.37 -6.87 9.01
C ASP A 128 13.72 -8.21 9.40
N GLY A 129 12.38 -8.25 9.53
CA GLY A 129 11.59 -9.46 9.79
C GLY A 129 11.74 -10.02 11.20
N ASN A 130 12.01 -9.16 12.18
CA ASN A 130 12.13 -9.59 13.59
C ASN A 130 10.80 -9.63 14.34
N GLY A 131 9.71 -9.18 13.73
CA GLY A 131 8.35 -9.12 14.28
C GLY A 131 8.05 -7.85 15.07
N LYS A 132 8.95 -6.85 15.07
CA LYS A 132 8.82 -5.62 15.83
C LYS A 132 9.11 -4.39 14.98
N PRO A 133 8.10 -3.85 14.29
CA PRO A 133 8.29 -2.70 13.42
C PRO A 133 8.71 -1.45 14.20
N GLY A 134 9.59 -0.65 13.61
CA GLY A 134 10.07 0.62 14.17
C GLY A 134 11.24 0.49 15.14
N GLU A 135 11.92 -0.64 15.17
CA GLU A 135 13.15 -0.85 15.93
C GLU A 135 14.40 -0.59 15.06
N LYS A 136 15.57 -0.64 15.73
CA LYS A 136 16.86 -0.54 15.06
C LYS A 136 17.02 -1.63 14.00
N GLY A 137 17.39 -1.21 12.78
CA GLY A 137 17.49 -2.09 11.61
C GLY A 137 16.35 -1.93 10.62
N ASP A 138 15.22 -1.42 11.05
CA ASP A 138 14.06 -1.19 10.19
C ASP A 138 14.23 0.01 9.26
N ILE A 139 13.48 -0.03 8.17
CA ILE A 139 13.35 1.07 7.23
C ILE A 139 12.26 2.01 7.75
N PHE A 140 12.59 3.30 7.80
CA PHE A 140 11.76 4.32 8.39
C PHE A 140 11.78 5.60 7.54
N ILE A 141 10.80 6.48 7.72
CA ILE A 141 10.80 7.81 7.07
C ILE A 141 11.92 8.67 7.65
N ASP A 142 12.71 9.27 6.78
CA ASP A 142 13.79 10.18 7.16
C ASP A 142 13.24 11.58 7.44
N HIS A 143 12.74 11.78 8.66
CA HIS A 143 12.18 13.06 9.11
C HIS A 143 13.25 14.16 9.20
N ASP A 144 14.53 13.81 9.34
CA ASP A 144 15.62 14.79 9.38
C ASP A 144 15.84 15.41 8.00
N LYS A 145 15.54 14.67 6.94
CA LYS A 145 15.64 15.15 5.57
C LYS A 145 14.40 15.93 5.13
N GLN A 146 13.21 15.40 5.43
CA GLN A 146 11.94 16.03 5.09
C GLN A 146 10.82 15.44 5.93
N PHE A 147 10.01 16.30 6.55
CA PHE A 147 8.76 15.84 7.15
C PHE A 147 7.81 15.34 6.05
N PRO A 148 7.14 14.19 6.24
CA PRO A 148 6.38 13.50 5.19
C PRO A 148 4.99 14.15 4.94
N ASN A 149 4.92 15.47 4.84
CA ASN A 149 3.73 16.17 4.40
C ASN A 149 3.44 15.86 2.94
N VAL A 150 2.16 15.67 2.61
CA VAL A 150 1.68 15.37 1.27
C VAL A 150 0.52 16.26 0.87
N LYS A 151 0.30 16.42 -0.44
CA LYS A 151 -0.82 17.15 -1.02
C LYS A 151 -1.69 16.21 -1.83
N LEU A 152 -3.00 16.31 -1.68
CA LEU A 152 -3.96 15.52 -2.46
C LEU A 152 -4.28 16.21 -3.81
N ASN A 153 -3.23 16.46 -4.61
CA ASN A 153 -3.32 17.22 -5.87
C ASN A 153 -3.03 16.37 -7.13
N GLY A 154 -2.90 15.04 -6.97
CA GLY A 154 -2.60 14.12 -8.06
C GLY A 154 -1.14 14.08 -8.51
N GLU A 155 -0.27 14.93 -7.95
CA GLU A 155 1.17 14.91 -8.23
C GLU A 155 1.88 13.82 -7.43
N THR A 156 2.99 13.31 -7.97
CA THR A 156 3.87 12.37 -7.24
C THR A 156 4.58 13.10 -6.10
N GLN A 157 4.41 12.61 -4.88
CA GLN A 157 5.05 13.15 -3.67
C GLN A 157 6.28 12.32 -3.33
N LYS A 158 7.41 12.97 -3.05
CA LYS A 158 8.65 12.28 -2.65
C LYS A 158 8.69 12.04 -1.15
N VAL A 159 9.09 10.84 -0.79
CA VAL A 159 9.27 10.40 0.61
C VAL A 159 10.68 9.84 0.76
N TYR A 160 11.41 10.35 1.73
CA TYR A 160 12.76 9.87 1.99
C TYR A 160 12.77 8.82 3.09
N LEU A 161 13.53 7.77 2.86
CA LEU A 161 13.70 6.65 3.78
C LEU A 161 15.13 6.60 4.31
N LYS A 162 15.27 6.11 5.54
CA LYS A 162 16.55 5.76 6.17
C LYS A 162 16.42 4.45 6.95
N VAL A 163 17.54 3.86 7.32
CA VAL A 163 17.57 2.72 8.26
C VAL A 163 17.74 3.26 9.67
N LEU A 164 16.91 2.80 10.59
CA LEU A 164 17.01 3.15 12.02
C LEU A 164 18.31 2.58 12.63
N LYS A 165 19.10 3.43 13.28
CA LYS A 165 20.42 3.11 13.84
C LYS A 165 20.41 3.02 15.36
#